data_9c0d50a36da2be6717c871cd83011f28
#
_entry.id   9c0d50a36da2be6717c871cd83011f28
#
_cell.length_a   1.000
_cell.length_b   1.000
_cell.length_c   1.000
_cell.angle_alpha   90.00
_cell.angle_beta   90.00
_cell.angle_gamma   90.00
#
_symmetry.space_group_name_H-M   'P 1'
#
loop_
_entity.id
_entity.type
_entity.pdbx_description
1 polymer ?
#
loop_
_entity_poly.entity_id
_entity_poly.type
_entity_poly.pdbx_seq_one_letter_code
_entity_poly.pdbx_strand_id
1 'polypeptide(L)'
;GPLIDGSLRVYKGKEPGFPELSIGVDEDTDSEAMVNALIDRGASFLKTYEMLSAKTFLGLLSIAKEKNLRVTGHIPLSIDLIEAIDAGLGGMQHIRNLDLACANNAEEILKQRQALLKNADSLPGSALRTKIHQLQRFVAIGNLDEERCIKVIRHLAANNVFQTPTLTINTLDSKRFYADQEWRDTYQFLPKTLQKNWYIGSIDMAKEEVSENDKIFEDWSM
;
A
#
# COMPACT_ATOMS: atom_id res chain seq x y z
N GLY A 1 16.13 0.97 -2.08
CA GLY A 1 16.33 -0.30 -1.34
C GLY A 1 15.14 -1.25 -1.54
N PRO A 2 15.27 -2.52 -1.19
CA PRO A 2 14.17 -3.48 -1.34
C PRO A 2 13.02 -3.16 -0.39
N LEU A 3 11.80 -3.55 -0.80
CA LEU A 3 10.62 -3.54 0.06
C LEU A 3 10.76 -4.61 1.13
N ILE A 4 10.29 -4.33 2.35
CA ILE A 4 10.13 -5.33 3.40
C ILE A 4 8.65 -5.72 3.43
N ASP A 5 8.34 -6.96 3.09
CA ASP A 5 6.98 -7.45 3.00
C ASP A 5 6.81 -8.79 3.76
N GLY A 6 5.60 -9.03 4.23
CA GLY A 6 5.24 -10.26 4.92
C GLY A 6 5.19 -11.44 3.96
N SER A 7 5.76 -12.56 4.37
CA SER A 7 5.49 -13.83 3.74
C SER A 7 4.35 -14.53 4.46
N LEU A 8 3.28 -14.79 3.76
CA LEU A 8 2.25 -15.69 4.28
C LEU A 8 2.80 -17.12 4.26
N ARG A 9 2.76 -17.79 5.40
CA ARG A 9 3.25 -19.19 5.60
C ARG A 9 2.59 -20.26 4.73
N VAL A 10 1.58 -19.87 3.97
CA VAL A 10 0.70 -20.77 3.23
C VAL A 10 1.39 -21.54 2.10
N TYR A 11 2.41 -20.98 1.56
CA TYR A 11 3.23 -21.67 0.57
C TYR A 11 4.62 -21.80 1.13
N LYS A 12 5.08 -22.99 1.38
CA LYS A 12 6.43 -23.43 1.80
C LYS A 12 7.61 -22.55 1.36
N GLY A 13 7.48 -21.23 1.42
CA GLY A 13 8.46 -20.24 1.00
C GLY A 13 8.02 -18.84 1.46
N LYS A 14 9.00 -18.03 1.80
CA LYS A 14 8.85 -16.63 2.13
C LYS A 14 8.66 -15.84 0.84
N GLU A 15 7.46 -15.90 0.23
CA GLU A 15 7.17 -15.12 -0.96
C GLU A 15 6.44 -13.83 -0.62
N PRO A 16 7.13 -12.68 -0.67
CA PRO A 16 6.49 -11.38 -0.58
C PRO A 16 5.60 -11.10 -1.79
N GLY A 17 4.74 -10.09 -1.71
CA GLY A 17 3.84 -9.70 -2.80
C GLY A 17 4.55 -9.33 -4.10
N PHE A 18 5.81 -8.91 -4.02
CA PHE A 18 6.71 -8.64 -5.16
C PHE A 18 8.08 -9.23 -4.89
N PRO A 19 8.31 -10.53 -5.14
CA PRO A 19 9.53 -11.25 -4.77
C PRO A 19 10.81 -10.62 -5.32
N GLU A 20 10.77 -10.12 -6.53
CA GLU A 20 11.94 -9.51 -7.19
C GLU A 20 12.36 -8.17 -6.58
N LEU A 21 11.46 -7.50 -5.86
CA LEU A 21 11.67 -6.16 -5.31
C LEU A 21 11.68 -6.13 -3.77
N SER A 22 11.39 -7.27 -3.13
CA SER A 22 11.10 -7.31 -1.70
C SER A 22 11.98 -8.29 -0.95
N ILE A 23 12.21 -8.02 0.33
CA ILE A 23 12.68 -8.98 1.30
C ILE A 23 11.46 -9.54 2.02
N GLY A 24 11.21 -10.83 1.89
CA GLY A 24 10.16 -11.53 2.62
C GLY A 24 10.56 -11.76 4.06
N VAL A 25 9.69 -11.39 5.00
CA VAL A 25 9.90 -11.57 6.44
C VAL A 25 8.67 -12.20 7.10
N ASP A 26 8.88 -12.96 8.14
CA ASP A 26 7.87 -13.55 8.99
C ASP A 26 8.19 -13.31 10.47
N GLU A 27 7.41 -13.89 11.36
CA GLU A 27 7.60 -13.72 12.80
C GLU A 27 8.86 -14.40 13.36
N ASP A 28 9.45 -15.32 12.60
CA ASP A 28 10.68 -16.05 12.95
C ASP A 28 11.93 -15.38 12.34
N THR A 29 11.74 -14.33 11.53
CA THR A 29 12.84 -13.59 10.92
C THR A 29 13.54 -12.72 11.95
N ASP A 30 14.87 -12.79 11.99
CA ASP A 30 15.69 -11.85 12.77
C ASP A 30 15.66 -10.47 12.09
N SER A 31 14.64 -9.68 12.46
CA SER A 31 14.39 -8.36 11.89
C SER A 31 15.53 -7.37 12.23
N GLU A 32 16.19 -7.53 13.37
CA GLU A 32 17.30 -6.64 13.75
C GLU A 32 18.54 -6.90 12.89
N ALA A 33 18.92 -8.15 12.71
CA ALA A 33 20.03 -8.51 11.82
C ALA A 33 19.75 -8.06 10.37
N MET A 34 18.51 -8.21 9.89
CA MET A 34 18.11 -7.75 8.56
C MET A 34 18.24 -6.22 8.43
N VAL A 35 17.74 -5.46 9.40
CA VAL A 35 17.84 -3.97 9.38
C VAL A 35 19.29 -3.53 9.42
N ASN A 36 20.14 -4.15 10.26
CA ASN A 36 21.57 -3.87 10.28
C ASN A 36 22.23 -4.10 8.92
N ALA A 37 21.93 -5.23 8.27
CA ALA A 37 22.45 -5.52 6.92
C ALA A 37 21.97 -4.52 5.85
N LEU A 38 20.77 -3.94 5.99
CA LEU A 38 20.30 -2.87 5.12
C LEU A 38 21.04 -1.56 5.37
N ILE A 39 21.31 -1.21 6.65
CA ILE A 39 22.11 -0.04 7.02
C ILE A 39 23.52 -0.15 6.45
N ASP A 40 24.15 -1.30 6.57
CA ASP A 40 25.50 -1.56 6.04
C ASP A 40 25.57 -1.40 4.51
N ARG A 41 24.44 -1.60 3.83
CA ARG A 41 24.28 -1.35 2.39
C ARG A 41 23.86 0.08 2.05
N GLY A 42 23.83 0.99 3.03
CA GLY A 42 23.52 2.41 2.84
C GLY A 42 22.02 2.75 2.86
N ALA A 43 21.16 1.91 3.44
CA ALA A 43 19.77 2.28 3.63
C ALA A 43 19.65 3.44 4.62
N SER A 44 18.96 4.51 4.21
CA SER A 44 18.66 5.70 5.03
C SER A 44 17.21 5.72 5.56
N PHE A 45 16.39 4.80 5.13
CA PHE A 45 15.03 4.58 5.61
C PHE A 45 14.58 3.15 5.28
N LEU A 46 13.53 2.68 5.92
CA LEU A 46 12.91 1.38 5.64
C LEU A 46 11.60 1.60 4.87
N LYS A 47 11.32 0.72 3.91
CA LYS A 47 10.03 0.72 3.19
C LYS A 47 9.29 -0.58 3.45
N THR A 48 8.11 -0.46 4.07
CA THR A 48 7.22 -1.59 4.38
C THR A 48 6.14 -1.78 3.33
N TYR A 49 5.55 -2.99 3.31
CA TYR A 49 4.47 -3.34 2.42
C TYR A 49 3.31 -4.03 3.16
N GLU A 50 2.22 -4.37 2.45
CA GLU A 50 0.91 -4.63 3.04
C GLU A 50 0.73 -5.99 3.73
N MET A 51 1.59 -6.98 3.44
CA MET A 51 1.40 -8.36 3.92
C MET A 51 2.14 -8.69 5.21
N LEU A 52 2.79 -7.71 5.83
CA LEU A 52 3.42 -7.88 7.15
C LEU A 52 2.38 -8.23 8.22
N SER A 53 2.75 -9.10 9.18
CA SER A 53 1.97 -9.23 10.40
C SER A 53 2.08 -7.95 11.24
N ALA A 54 1.06 -7.66 12.06
CA ALA A 54 1.12 -6.52 12.98
C ALA A 54 2.34 -6.62 13.91
N LYS A 55 2.63 -7.80 14.45
CA LYS A 55 3.79 -8.04 15.30
C LYS A 55 5.13 -7.71 14.62
N THR A 56 5.34 -8.22 13.41
CA THR A 56 6.57 -7.94 12.65
C THR A 56 6.70 -6.45 12.31
N PHE A 57 5.61 -5.81 11.90
CA PHE A 57 5.60 -4.39 11.57
C PHE A 57 5.92 -3.51 12.78
N LEU A 58 5.29 -3.75 13.93
CA LEU A 58 5.56 -3.02 15.17
C LEU A 58 7.02 -3.22 15.65
N GLY A 59 7.53 -4.45 15.51
CA GLY A 59 8.93 -4.74 15.78
C GLY A 59 9.89 -3.95 14.89
N LEU A 60 9.60 -3.84 13.59
CA LEU A 60 10.38 -3.03 12.65
C LEU A 60 10.35 -1.53 13.00
N LEU A 61 9.19 -1.00 13.42
CA LEU A 61 9.10 0.39 13.88
C LEU A 61 9.96 0.64 15.11
N SER A 62 9.95 -0.29 16.10
CA SER A 62 10.79 -0.20 17.30
C SER A 62 12.28 -0.20 16.95
N ILE A 63 12.73 -1.17 16.14
CA ILE A 63 14.13 -1.27 15.68
C ILE A 63 14.56 -0.01 14.91
N ALA A 64 13.71 0.46 14.01
CA ALA A 64 13.98 1.65 13.22
C ALA A 64 14.13 2.90 14.11
N LYS A 65 13.28 3.04 15.13
CA LYS A 65 13.38 4.13 16.12
C LYS A 65 14.70 4.11 16.87
N GLU A 66 15.13 2.94 17.35
CA GLU A 66 16.41 2.78 18.05
C GLU A 66 17.62 3.14 17.17
N LYS A 67 17.50 2.86 15.86
CA LYS A 67 18.56 3.12 14.88
C LYS A 67 18.41 4.48 14.18
N ASN A 68 17.47 5.33 14.62
CA ASN A 68 17.16 6.62 14.03
C ASN A 68 16.86 6.54 12.52
N LEU A 69 16.16 5.49 12.11
CA LEU A 69 15.66 5.30 10.74
C LEU A 69 14.18 5.66 10.66
N ARG A 70 13.78 6.25 9.55
CA ARG A 70 12.37 6.45 9.24
C ARG A 70 11.78 5.19 8.59
N VAL A 71 10.57 4.81 8.98
CA VAL A 71 9.79 3.79 8.29
C VAL A 71 8.72 4.49 7.45
N THR A 72 8.62 4.13 6.19
CA THR A 72 7.62 4.65 5.25
C THR A 72 7.07 3.51 4.38
N GLY A 73 6.07 3.78 3.58
CA GLY A 73 5.54 2.82 2.61
C GLY A 73 4.06 2.53 2.80
N HIS A 74 3.69 1.27 2.65
CA HIS A 74 2.33 0.82 2.88
C HIS A 74 2.18 0.35 4.32
N ILE A 75 1.02 0.65 4.90
CA ILE A 75 0.65 0.11 6.20
C ILE A 75 0.15 -1.32 5.99
N PRO A 76 0.59 -2.28 6.82
CA PRO A 76 0.10 -3.65 6.71
C PRO A 76 -1.42 -3.75 6.86
N LEU A 77 -2.02 -4.67 6.10
CA LEU A 77 -3.45 -4.94 6.17
C LEU A 77 -3.90 -5.50 7.53
N SER A 78 -2.96 -5.94 8.35
CA SER A 78 -3.19 -6.58 9.65
C SER A 78 -3.37 -5.61 10.80
N ILE A 79 -3.05 -4.31 10.62
CA ILE A 79 -2.97 -3.32 11.71
C ILE A 79 -3.87 -2.10 11.42
N ASP A 80 -4.33 -1.46 12.48
CA ASP A 80 -5.01 -0.16 12.41
C ASP A 80 -4.03 0.97 12.09
N LEU A 81 -4.50 1.99 11.37
CA LEU A 81 -3.68 3.14 11.00
C LEU A 81 -3.24 3.96 12.22
N ILE A 82 -4.13 4.17 13.18
CA ILE A 82 -3.81 4.95 14.39
C ILE A 82 -2.72 4.24 15.20
N GLU A 83 -2.85 2.91 15.37
CA GLU A 83 -1.82 2.10 16.04
C GLU A 83 -0.47 2.20 15.33
N ALA A 84 -0.44 2.17 14.00
CA ALA A 84 0.79 2.34 13.22
C ALA A 84 1.42 3.74 13.41
N ILE A 85 0.60 4.80 13.47
CA ILE A 85 1.06 6.17 13.73
C ILE A 85 1.67 6.27 15.13
N ASP A 86 0.97 5.78 16.14
CA ASP A 86 1.41 5.83 17.55
C ASP A 86 2.69 5.02 17.77
N ALA A 87 2.91 3.96 16.99
CA ALA A 87 4.13 3.18 17.01
C ALA A 87 5.33 3.84 16.28
N GLY A 88 5.14 4.99 15.63
CA GLY A 88 6.22 5.76 15.01
C GLY A 88 6.33 5.62 13.50
N LEU A 89 5.23 5.34 12.79
CA LEU A 89 5.20 5.43 11.33
C LEU A 89 5.65 6.82 10.86
N GLY A 90 6.61 6.90 9.96
CA GLY A 90 7.18 8.16 9.47
C GLY A 90 6.62 8.65 8.14
N GLY A 91 5.95 7.79 7.37
CA GLY A 91 5.36 8.16 6.09
C GLY A 91 4.44 7.10 5.50
N MET A 92 3.44 7.54 4.76
CA MET A 92 2.45 6.69 4.12
C MET A 92 2.40 6.95 2.61
N GLN A 93 2.31 5.89 1.81
CA GLN A 93 2.25 5.96 0.36
C GLN A 93 0.87 5.53 -0.17
N HIS A 94 0.46 6.17 -1.28
CA HIS A 94 -0.76 5.86 -2.05
C HIS A 94 -2.07 6.03 -1.26
N ILE A 95 -2.07 6.78 -0.17
CA ILE A 95 -3.22 6.98 0.74
C ILE A 95 -3.83 5.63 1.21
N ARG A 96 -3.05 4.56 1.23
CA ARG A 96 -3.51 3.22 1.57
C ARG A 96 -3.94 3.14 3.03
N ASN A 97 -5.08 2.53 3.28
CA ASN A 97 -5.73 2.40 4.59
C ASN A 97 -6.33 3.70 5.17
N LEU A 98 -6.22 4.85 4.50
CA LEU A 98 -6.90 6.07 4.95
C LEU A 98 -8.42 5.93 4.77
N ASP A 99 -8.86 5.31 3.66
CA ASP A 99 -10.25 4.94 3.42
C ASP A 99 -10.85 4.17 4.59
N LEU A 100 -10.15 3.11 5.04
CA LEU A 100 -10.57 2.32 6.19
C LEU A 100 -10.58 3.14 7.49
N ALA A 101 -9.50 3.88 7.75
CA ALA A 101 -9.38 4.64 8.99
C ALA A 101 -10.44 5.74 9.13
N CYS A 102 -10.90 6.30 7.99
CA CYS A 102 -11.96 7.29 7.93
C CYS A 102 -13.39 6.71 7.98
N ALA A 103 -13.56 5.40 7.85
CA ALA A 103 -14.88 4.78 7.83
C ALA A 103 -15.49 4.66 9.24
N ASN A 104 -16.81 4.86 9.36
CA ASN A 104 -17.52 4.72 10.63
C ASN A 104 -17.52 3.26 11.15
N ASN A 105 -17.39 2.30 10.25
CA ASN A 105 -17.32 0.86 10.54
C ASN A 105 -15.89 0.28 10.43
N ALA A 106 -14.86 1.11 10.60
CA ALA A 106 -13.44 0.74 10.44
C ALA A 106 -13.03 -0.49 11.26
N GLU A 107 -13.49 -0.58 12.51
CA GLU A 107 -13.16 -1.71 13.39
C GLU A 107 -13.71 -3.04 12.88
N GLU A 108 -14.93 -3.03 12.36
CA GLU A 108 -15.56 -4.22 11.80
C GLU A 108 -14.82 -4.67 10.52
N ILE A 109 -14.54 -3.73 9.63
CA ILE A 109 -13.79 -4.01 8.40
C ILE A 109 -12.38 -4.54 8.73
N LEU A 110 -11.70 -3.99 9.75
CA LEU A 110 -10.38 -4.48 10.18
C LEU A 110 -10.46 -5.91 10.73
N LYS A 111 -11.46 -6.24 11.54
CA LYS A 111 -11.68 -7.63 12.03
C LYS A 111 -11.90 -8.61 10.89
N GLN A 112 -12.73 -8.24 9.91
CA GLN A 112 -12.95 -9.05 8.70
C GLN A 112 -11.66 -9.24 7.91
N ARG A 113 -10.84 -8.19 7.75
CA ARG A 113 -9.54 -8.23 7.10
C ARG A 113 -8.58 -9.16 7.80
N GLN A 114 -8.48 -9.07 9.11
CA GLN A 114 -7.65 -9.96 9.92
C GLN A 114 -8.10 -11.43 9.82
N ALA A 115 -9.41 -11.69 9.75
CA ALA A 115 -9.94 -13.03 9.53
C ALA A 115 -9.57 -13.57 8.14
N LEU A 116 -9.66 -12.75 7.09
CA LEU A 116 -9.23 -13.12 5.73
C LEU A 116 -7.73 -13.44 5.68
N LEU A 117 -6.90 -12.65 6.36
CA LEU A 117 -5.46 -12.88 6.44
C LEU A 117 -5.10 -14.19 7.16
N LYS A 118 -5.86 -14.56 8.20
CA LYS A 118 -5.65 -15.82 8.94
C LYS A 118 -6.06 -17.06 8.14
N ASN A 119 -7.08 -16.95 7.31
CA ASN A 119 -7.69 -18.04 6.56
C ASN A 119 -7.20 -18.09 5.09
N ALA A 120 -6.03 -17.59 4.83
CA ALA A 120 -5.50 -17.37 3.48
C ALA A 120 -4.90 -18.62 2.82
N ASP A 121 -5.28 -19.82 3.27
CA ASP A 121 -4.61 -21.09 2.93
C ASP A 121 -4.48 -21.45 1.44
N SER A 122 -5.04 -20.66 0.53
CA SER A 122 -5.08 -21.01 -0.90
C SER A 122 -4.64 -19.91 -1.88
N LEU A 123 -4.36 -18.69 -1.44
CA LEU A 123 -4.01 -17.59 -2.35
C LEU A 123 -2.59 -17.08 -2.14
N PRO A 124 -1.82 -16.81 -3.23
CA PRO A 124 -0.58 -16.05 -3.13
C PRO A 124 -0.80 -14.69 -2.46
N GLY A 125 0.22 -14.18 -1.76
CA GLY A 125 0.12 -12.93 -1.02
C GLY A 125 -0.39 -11.74 -1.85
N SER A 126 0.07 -11.61 -3.10
CA SER A 126 -0.39 -10.57 -4.04
C SER A 126 -1.87 -10.72 -4.41
N ALA A 127 -2.34 -11.94 -4.64
CA ALA A 127 -3.74 -12.21 -4.98
C ALA A 127 -4.65 -11.99 -3.76
N LEU A 128 -4.24 -12.42 -2.57
CA LEU A 128 -4.98 -12.17 -1.34
C LEU A 128 -5.10 -10.67 -1.04
N ARG A 129 -4.00 -9.93 -1.17
CA ARG A 129 -3.96 -8.47 -1.04
C ARG A 129 -4.98 -7.82 -1.98
N THR A 130 -4.94 -8.16 -3.26
CA THR A 130 -5.87 -7.63 -4.27
C THR A 130 -7.33 -7.94 -3.91
N LYS A 131 -7.61 -9.18 -3.52
CA LYS A 131 -8.95 -9.61 -3.10
C LYS A 131 -9.46 -8.81 -1.89
N ILE A 132 -8.62 -8.58 -0.89
CA ILE A 132 -9.00 -7.79 0.29
C ILE A 132 -9.36 -6.35 -0.12
N HIS A 133 -8.55 -5.72 -0.95
CA HIS A 133 -8.85 -4.37 -1.44
C HIS A 133 -10.16 -4.32 -2.24
N GLN A 134 -10.39 -5.27 -3.13
CA GLN A 134 -11.64 -5.35 -3.90
C GLN A 134 -12.88 -5.50 -3.01
N LEU A 135 -12.79 -6.29 -1.95
CA LEU A 135 -13.91 -6.53 -1.03
C LEU A 135 -14.19 -5.36 -0.10
N GLN A 136 -13.20 -4.56 0.26
CA GLN A 136 -13.32 -3.65 1.39
C GLN A 136 -13.22 -2.17 1.05
N ARG A 137 -12.49 -1.79 -0.02
CA ARG A 137 -12.25 -0.37 -0.32
C ARG A 137 -13.55 0.41 -0.52
N PHE A 138 -14.42 -0.04 -1.40
CA PHE A 138 -15.67 0.67 -1.69
C PHE A 138 -16.66 0.60 -0.54
N VAL A 139 -16.60 -0.45 0.28
CA VAL A 139 -17.37 -0.52 1.53
C VAL A 139 -16.90 0.55 2.50
N ALA A 140 -15.60 0.74 2.65
CA ALA A 140 -15.02 1.79 3.51
C ALA A 140 -15.39 3.18 2.98
N ILE A 141 -15.18 3.45 1.69
CA ILE A 141 -15.50 4.74 1.06
C ILE A 141 -16.99 5.06 1.19
N GLY A 142 -17.88 4.09 1.00
CA GLY A 142 -19.33 4.28 1.16
C GLY A 142 -19.79 4.51 2.60
N ASN A 143 -18.91 4.34 3.58
CA ASN A 143 -19.16 4.55 5.01
C ASN A 143 -18.24 5.61 5.62
N LEU A 144 -17.74 6.56 4.83
CA LEU A 144 -16.90 7.63 5.32
C LEU A 144 -17.62 8.47 6.39
N ASP A 145 -16.87 8.77 7.43
CA ASP A 145 -17.24 9.70 8.51
C ASP A 145 -16.28 10.87 8.47
N GLU A 146 -16.78 12.04 8.10
CA GLU A 146 -15.98 13.26 7.95
C GLU A 146 -15.31 13.68 9.25
N GLU A 147 -16.01 13.62 10.38
CA GLU A 147 -15.43 13.98 11.67
C GLU A 147 -14.31 13.03 12.07
N ARG A 148 -14.51 11.74 11.83
CA ARG A 148 -13.48 10.72 12.05
C ARG A 148 -12.28 10.95 11.13
N CYS A 149 -12.51 11.25 9.86
CA CYS A 149 -11.46 11.52 8.89
C CYS A 149 -10.60 12.72 9.28
N ILE A 150 -11.24 13.82 9.72
CA ILE A 150 -10.55 15.01 10.23
C ILE A 150 -9.67 14.65 11.44
N LYS A 151 -10.15 13.82 12.37
CA LYS A 151 -9.35 13.35 13.52
C LYS A 151 -8.14 12.55 13.08
N VAL A 152 -8.31 11.63 12.14
CA VAL A 152 -7.22 10.82 11.57
C VAL A 152 -6.17 11.72 10.89
N ILE A 153 -6.60 12.67 10.06
CA ILE A 153 -5.70 13.60 9.37
C ILE A 153 -4.92 14.46 10.36
N ARG A 154 -5.58 14.98 11.39
CA ARG A 154 -4.93 15.74 12.46
C ARG A 154 -3.92 14.88 13.23
N HIS A 155 -4.21 13.61 13.44
CA HIS A 155 -3.30 12.69 14.12
C HIS A 155 -2.06 12.40 13.27
N LEU A 156 -2.22 12.19 11.95
CA LEU A 156 -1.12 12.09 10.99
C LEU A 156 -0.23 13.35 11.03
N ALA A 157 -0.84 14.53 10.99
CA ALA A 157 -0.12 15.81 11.02
C ALA A 157 0.63 16.02 12.36
N ALA A 158 0.00 15.74 13.48
CA ALA A 158 0.60 15.89 14.82
C ALA A 158 1.82 14.98 15.02
N ASN A 159 1.84 13.82 14.35
CA ASN A 159 2.94 12.86 14.42
C ASN A 159 3.94 13.01 13.24
N ASN A 160 3.83 14.05 12.41
CA ASN A 160 4.70 14.31 11.27
C ASN A 160 4.78 13.11 10.29
N VAL A 161 3.66 12.42 10.04
CA VAL A 161 3.58 11.31 9.08
C VAL A 161 3.40 11.89 7.68
N PHE A 162 4.43 11.81 6.86
CA PHE A 162 4.42 12.33 5.50
C PHE A 162 3.54 11.51 4.58
N GLN A 163 2.83 12.19 3.67
CA GLN A 163 1.96 11.57 2.69
C GLN A 163 2.56 11.65 1.29
N THR A 164 2.55 10.53 0.57
CA THR A 164 2.90 10.45 -0.86
C THR A 164 1.70 9.87 -1.60
N PRO A 165 0.71 10.68 -1.97
CA PRO A 165 -0.61 10.19 -2.39
C PRO A 165 -0.63 9.52 -3.76
N THR A 166 0.34 9.80 -4.66
CA THR A 166 0.38 9.27 -6.04
C THR A 166 -0.92 9.49 -6.81
N LEU A 167 -1.42 10.72 -6.79
CA LEU A 167 -2.73 11.09 -7.34
C LEU A 167 -2.91 10.68 -8.82
N THR A 168 -1.86 10.74 -9.63
CA THR A 168 -1.91 10.33 -11.03
C THR A 168 -2.36 8.86 -11.18
N ILE A 169 -1.83 7.94 -10.35
CA ILE A 169 -2.23 6.54 -10.40
C ILE A 169 -3.67 6.37 -9.91
N ASN A 170 -4.06 7.09 -8.87
CA ASN A 170 -5.40 7.00 -8.30
C ASN A 170 -6.49 7.51 -9.27
N THR A 171 -6.13 8.40 -10.19
CA THR A 171 -7.08 9.00 -11.15
C THR A 171 -6.89 8.48 -12.58
N LEU A 172 -5.97 7.54 -12.81
CA LEU A 172 -5.59 7.09 -14.13
C LEU A 172 -6.77 6.47 -14.89
N ASP A 173 -7.56 5.64 -14.22
CA ASP A 173 -8.65 4.87 -14.84
C ASP A 173 -9.89 5.74 -15.10
N SER A 174 -10.15 6.74 -14.27
CA SER A 174 -11.26 7.66 -14.40
C SER A 174 -10.96 8.81 -15.37
N LYS A 175 -9.81 9.46 -15.24
CA LYS A 175 -9.40 10.59 -16.10
C LYS A 175 -8.87 10.17 -17.47
N ARG A 176 -8.45 8.91 -17.59
CA ARG A 176 -8.05 8.32 -18.87
C ARG A 176 -7.00 9.17 -19.62
N PHE A 177 -5.98 9.68 -18.93
CA PHE A 177 -4.89 10.46 -19.56
C PHE A 177 -4.29 9.77 -20.79
N TYR A 178 -4.21 8.42 -20.73
CA TYR A 178 -3.72 7.59 -21.84
C TYR A 178 -4.62 7.65 -23.10
N ALA A 179 -5.86 8.14 -23.02
CA ALA A 179 -6.71 8.39 -24.17
C ALA A 179 -6.37 9.71 -24.88
N ASP A 180 -5.69 10.63 -24.19
CA ASP A 180 -5.24 11.89 -24.75
C ASP A 180 -4.03 11.71 -25.68
N GLN A 181 -4.07 12.35 -26.84
CA GLN A 181 -2.98 12.28 -27.80
C GLN A 181 -1.71 12.96 -27.27
N GLU A 182 -1.81 14.12 -26.61
CA GLU A 182 -0.67 14.80 -26.02
C GLU A 182 0.04 13.94 -24.99
N TRP A 183 -0.73 13.19 -24.18
CA TRP A 183 -0.16 12.23 -23.24
C TRP A 183 0.58 11.10 -23.98
N ARG A 184 -0.03 10.52 -25.02
CA ARG A 184 0.61 9.45 -25.80
C ARG A 184 1.87 9.91 -26.52
N ASP A 185 1.94 11.17 -26.92
CA ASP A 185 3.12 11.76 -27.56
C ASP A 185 4.33 11.76 -26.60
N THR A 186 4.11 11.76 -25.29
CA THR A 186 5.20 11.65 -24.32
C THR A 186 5.88 10.26 -24.33
N TYR A 187 5.26 9.24 -24.91
CA TYR A 187 5.84 7.89 -25.01
C TYR A 187 7.11 7.86 -25.86
N GLN A 188 7.35 8.87 -26.72
CA GLN A 188 8.60 9.01 -27.46
C GLN A 188 9.83 9.09 -26.55
N PHE A 189 9.66 9.52 -25.28
CA PHE A 189 10.74 9.59 -24.29
C PHE A 189 10.99 8.27 -23.56
N LEU A 190 10.14 7.24 -23.74
CA LEU A 190 10.35 5.91 -23.21
C LEU A 190 11.42 5.15 -24.02
N PRO A 191 12.08 4.14 -23.42
CA PRO A 191 12.88 3.18 -24.18
C PRO A 191 12.08 2.56 -25.34
N LYS A 192 12.69 2.42 -26.50
CA LYS A 192 12.00 1.92 -27.72
C LYS A 192 11.26 0.61 -27.52
N THR A 193 11.77 -0.27 -26.67
CA THR A 193 11.14 -1.55 -26.31
C THR A 193 9.81 -1.39 -25.61
N LEU A 194 9.60 -0.28 -24.90
CA LEU A 194 8.38 0.01 -24.15
C LEU A 194 7.37 0.82 -24.97
N GLN A 195 7.84 1.69 -25.85
CA GLN A 195 6.98 2.61 -26.60
C GLN A 195 5.80 1.92 -27.29
N LYS A 196 6.09 0.82 -28.02
CA LYS A 196 5.05 0.08 -28.76
C LYS A 196 4.03 -0.54 -27.83
N ASN A 197 4.47 -1.16 -26.74
CA ASN A 197 3.58 -1.85 -25.81
C ASN A 197 2.69 -0.86 -25.06
N TRP A 198 3.24 0.27 -24.63
CA TRP A 198 2.47 1.30 -23.94
C TRP A 198 1.48 1.99 -24.88
N TYR A 199 1.88 2.23 -26.14
CA TYR A 199 0.98 2.83 -27.12
C TYR A 199 -0.22 1.92 -27.43
N ILE A 200 0.01 0.63 -27.70
CA ILE A 200 -1.06 -0.34 -27.95
C ILE A 200 -1.94 -0.48 -26.70
N GLY A 201 -1.35 -0.68 -25.53
CA GLY A 201 -2.09 -0.82 -24.28
C GLY A 201 -2.98 0.38 -24.01
N SER A 202 -2.50 1.62 -24.20
CA SER A 202 -3.30 2.83 -23.97
C SER A 202 -4.48 2.96 -24.94
N ILE A 203 -4.34 2.51 -26.19
CA ILE A 203 -5.46 2.50 -27.15
C ILE A 203 -6.53 1.48 -26.72
N ASP A 204 -6.12 0.31 -26.24
CA ASP A 204 -7.07 -0.71 -25.81
C ASP A 204 -7.79 -0.29 -24.53
N MET A 205 -7.09 0.21 -23.53
CA MET A 205 -7.69 0.78 -22.31
C MET A 205 -8.64 1.95 -22.62
N ALA A 206 -8.33 2.79 -23.60
CA ALA A 206 -9.18 3.91 -23.98
C ALA A 206 -10.55 3.50 -24.54
N LYS A 207 -10.72 2.24 -24.94
CA LYS A 207 -12.02 1.68 -25.42
C LYS A 207 -12.90 1.19 -24.28
N GLU A 208 -12.35 0.95 -23.10
CA GLU A 208 -13.10 0.50 -21.95
C GLU A 208 -13.95 1.64 -21.38
N GLU A 209 -15.12 1.34 -20.81
CA GLU A 209 -15.93 2.32 -20.10
C GLU A 209 -15.37 2.58 -18.70
N VAL A 210 -15.44 3.85 -18.24
CA VAL A 210 -15.09 4.20 -16.86
C VAL A 210 -16.11 3.61 -15.92
N SER A 211 -15.68 2.74 -15.02
CA SER A 211 -16.58 2.13 -14.04
C SER A 211 -17.06 3.13 -13.00
N GLU A 212 -18.21 2.87 -12.39
CA GLU A 212 -18.71 3.63 -11.23
C GLU A 212 -17.69 3.65 -10.08
N ASN A 213 -17.05 2.52 -9.85
CA ASN A 213 -16.01 2.39 -8.81
C ASN A 213 -14.79 3.29 -9.07
N ASP A 214 -14.37 3.45 -10.31
CA ASP A 214 -13.23 4.32 -10.65
C ASP A 214 -13.56 5.78 -10.37
N LYS A 215 -14.79 6.20 -10.66
CA LYS A 215 -15.28 7.54 -10.34
C LYS A 215 -15.35 7.77 -8.83
N ILE A 216 -15.94 6.85 -8.08
CA ILE A 216 -16.02 6.91 -6.62
C ILE A 216 -14.61 7.00 -6.01
N PHE A 217 -13.66 6.23 -6.53
CA PHE A 217 -12.28 6.26 -6.04
C PHE A 217 -11.56 7.55 -6.40
N GLU A 218 -11.80 8.12 -7.57
CA GLU A 218 -11.27 9.43 -7.95
C GLU A 218 -11.81 10.51 -7.00
N ASP A 219 -13.13 10.59 -6.84
CA ASP A 219 -13.77 11.60 -5.99
C ASP A 219 -13.26 11.52 -4.54
N TRP A 220 -13.05 10.32 -4.02
CA TRP A 220 -12.50 10.14 -2.69
C TRP A 220 -11.03 10.54 -2.60
N SER A 221 -10.23 10.35 -3.65
CA SER A 221 -8.78 10.55 -3.63
C SER A 221 -8.34 12.00 -3.88
N MET A 222 -9.26 12.84 -4.39
CA MET A 222 -9.03 14.25 -4.72
C MET A 222 -9.40 15.18 -3.58
#